data_5b7860bef6379bd522c558d99b393afc
#
_entry.id   5b7860bef6379bd522c558d99b393afc
#
_cell.length_a   1.000
_cell.length_b   1.000
_cell.length_c   1.000
_cell.angle_alpha   90.00
_cell.angle_beta   90.00
_cell.angle_gamma   90.00
#
_symmetry.space_group_name_H-M   'P 1'
#
loop_
_entity.id
_entity.type
_entity.pdbx_description
1 polymer ?
#
loop_
_entity_poly.entity_id
_entity_poly.type
_entity_poly.pdbx_seq_one_letter_code
_entity_poly.pdbx_strand_id
1 'polypeptide(L)'
;TAVYGVRGANGVIIVTTKRGQVGKPTISASANFGLTSATQLQEGTTAYEYALFRNEAIRNEQRSYAGNEGLSAYIYDDYDLWKFKNNRDFTPQEVDAMTQLTPEQKEMLKNSPALYYASRNLYKEQFNKVAPQYQANINISGGTDRVKYFVSFGYFRQEGITNAVEYYGSNTGSVFNRYNFRSNFDIEVTKNLKVTINSAGQFGETTGPGNSADPYDLSSRYKIIMQYIYDANPFISPGIVDGRLIRGFAGISGSVQNPISGKTNSSIGEQNA
;
A
#
# COMPACT_ATOMS: atom_id res chain seq x y z
N THR A 1 -33.83 29.97 -8.06
CA THR A 1 -33.01 30.07 -9.29
C THR A 1 -32.47 31.48 -9.52
N ALA A 2 -33.21 32.55 -9.20
CA ALA A 2 -32.76 33.94 -9.44
C ALA A 2 -31.43 34.28 -8.74
N VAL A 3 -31.15 33.73 -7.57
CA VAL A 3 -29.93 34.00 -6.78
C VAL A 3 -28.71 33.25 -7.34
N TYR A 4 -28.89 32.12 -8.01
CA TYR A 4 -27.79 31.25 -8.45
C TYR A 4 -27.53 31.30 -9.96
N GLY A 5 -28.34 32.09 -10.68
CA GLY A 5 -28.20 32.31 -12.13
C GLY A 5 -28.32 31.02 -12.97
N VAL A 6 -27.78 31.05 -14.17
CA VAL A 6 -27.82 29.92 -15.13
C VAL A 6 -27.15 28.64 -14.59
N ARG A 7 -26.17 28.79 -13.72
CA ARG A 7 -25.47 27.64 -13.08
C ARG A 7 -26.37 26.81 -12.15
N GLY A 8 -27.51 27.40 -11.70
CA GLY A 8 -28.52 26.71 -10.90
C GLY A 8 -29.60 25.98 -11.72
N ALA A 9 -29.53 25.97 -13.06
CA ALA A 9 -30.56 25.38 -13.92
C ALA A 9 -30.75 23.87 -13.66
N ASN A 10 -29.71 23.14 -13.30
CA ASN A 10 -29.74 21.71 -13.00
C ASN A 10 -29.98 21.38 -11.51
N GLY A 11 -30.34 22.38 -10.71
CA GLY A 11 -30.54 22.25 -9.27
C GLY A 11 -29.38 22.81 -8.45
N VAL A 12 -29.66 23.12 -7.19
CA VAL A 12 -28.68 23.65 -6.23
C VAL A 12 -28.79 22.88 -4.92
N ILE A 13 -27.66 22.39 -4.45
CA ILE A 13 -27.55 21.78 -3.12
C ILE A 13 -27.03 22.84 -2.16
N ILE A 14 -27.86 23.24 -1.21
CA ILE A 14 -27.48 24.22 -0.15
C ILE A 14 -27.09 23.45 1.10
N VAL A 15 -25.84 23.59 1.53
CA VAL A 15 -25.35 22.99 2.77
C VAL A 15 -25.31 24.07 3.87
N THR A 16 -26.15 23.91 4.87
CA THR A 16 -26.16 24.77 6.05
C THR A 16 -25.42 24.07 7.19
N THR A 17 -24.39 24.72 7.72
CA THR A 17 -23.60 24.17 8.83
C THR A 17 -24.32 24.33 10.17
N LYS A 18 -24.03 23.41 11.10
CA LYS A 18 -24.57 23.49 12.47
C LYS A 18 -24.18 24.79 13.13
N ARG A 19 -25.10 25.38 13.87
CA ARG A 19 -24.94 26.62 14.65
C ARG A 19 -25.30 26.39 16.11
N GLY A 20 -24.79 27.25 16.97
CA GLY A 20 -25.17 27.29 18.36
C GLY A 20 -26.65 27.69 18.55
N GLN A 21 -27.25 27.21 19.61
CA GLN A 21 -28.59 27.59 20.06
C GLN A 21 -28.55 28.15 21.47
N VAL A 22 -29.53 28.95 21.82
CA VAL A 22 -29.69 29.43 23.20
C VAL A 22 -29.92 28.23 24.12
N GLY A 23 -29.13 28.15 25.17
CA GLY A 23 -29.22 27.05 26.13
C GLY A 23 -27.88 26.73 26.78
N LYS A 24 -27.92 25.78 27.70
CA LYS A 24 -26.73 25.27 28.37
C LYS A 24 -25.77 24.65 27.35
N PRO A 25 -24.46 24.72 27.57
CA PRO A 25 -23.48 24.06 26.73
C PRO A 25 -23.77 22.55 26.60
N THR A 26 -23.82 22.07 25.36
CA THR A 26 -23.96 20.65 25.04
C THR A 26 -22.67 20.18 24.39
N ILE A 27 -22.09 19.12 24.94
CA ILE A 27 -20.91 18.47 24.43
C ILE A 27 -21.32 17.12 23.83
N SER A 28 -20.97 16.88 22.58
CA SER A 28 -21.15 15.58 21.97
C SER A 28 -19.79 15.06 21.48
N ALA A 29 -19.48 13.82 21.81
CA ALA A 29 -18.28 13.15 21.34
C ALA A 29 -18.66 11.83 20.66
N SER A 30 -17.95 11.48 19.61
CA SER A 30 -18.10 10.20 18.94
C SER A 30 -16.72 9.66 18.57
N ALA A 31 -16.56 8.34 18.68
CA ALA A 31 -15.39 7.62 18.23
C ALA A 31 -15.84 6.40 17.43
N ASN A 32 -15.19 6.19 16.29
CA ASN A 32 -15.43 5.03 15.43
C ASN A 32 -14.09 4.35 15.18
N PHE A 33 -14.12 3.03 15.19
CA PHE A 33 -13.03 2.18 14.79
C PHE A 33 -13.49 1.31 13.62
N GLY A 34 -12.67 1.18 12.60
CA GLY A 34 -12.94 0.35 11.44
C GLY A 34 -11.72 -0.46 11.05
N LEU A 35 -11.96 -1.55 10.37
CA LEU A 35 -10.93 -2.36 9.73
C LEU A 35 -11.20 -2.36 8.23
N THR A 36 -10.18 -2.00 7.45
CA THR A 36 -10.22 -2.03 5.99
C THR A 36 -9.41 -3.22 5.51
N SER A 37 -9.93 -3.96 4.54
CA SER A 37 -9.21 -5.07 3.90
C SER A 37 -9.43 -5.03 2.40
N ALA A 38 -8.52 -5.66 1.65
CA ALA A 38 -8.78 -5.91 0.23
C ALA A 38 -9.95 -6.89 0.09
N THR A 39 -10.93 -6.54 -0.73
CA THR A 39 -12.10 -7.39 -0.97
C THR A 39 -11.70 -8.69 -1.67
N GLN A 40 -10.75 -8.59 -2.60
CA GLN A 40 -10.20 -9.71 -3.34
C GLN A 40 -8.73 -9.40 -3.68
N LEU A 41 -7.86 -10.35 -3.44
CA LEU A 41 -6.48 -10.34 -3.93
C LEU A 41 -6.39 -11.34 -5.08
N GLN A 42 -5.63 -10.96 -6.11
CA GLN A 42 -5.37 -11.85 -7.23
C GLN A 42 -4.56 -13.06 -6.76
N GLU A 43 -4.94 -14.24 -7.22
CA GLU A 43 -4.12 -15.43 -7.04
C GLU A 43 -3.12 -15.50 -8.19
N GLY A 44 -1.83 -15.57 -7.86
CA GLY A 44 -0.77 -15.79 -8.84
C GLY A 44 -0.61 -17.26 -9.17
N THR A 45 0.05 -17.55 -10.27
CA THR A 45 0.52 -18.90 -10.61
C THR A 45 1.60 -19.36 -9.64
N THR A 46 1.72 -20.66 -9.45
CA THR A 46 2.88 -21.23 -8.75
C THR A 46 4.16 -21.05 -9.58
N ALA A 47 5.31 -21.13 -8.94
CA ALA A 47 6.61 -21.07 -9.64
C ALA A 47 6.75 -22.15 -10.71
N TYR A 48 6.25 -23.34 -10.43
CA TYR A 48 6.25 -24.47 -11.37
C TYR A 48 5.36 -24.20 -12.59
N GLU A 49 4.12 -23.78 -12.38
CA GLU A 49 3.19 -23.43 -13.47
C GLU A 49 3.74 -22.28 -14.33
N TYR A 50 4.27 -21.23 -13.70
CA TYR A 50 4.90 -20.14 -14.43
C TYR A 50 6.05 -20.62 -15.30
N ALA A 51 6.93 -21.47 -14.76
CA ALA A 51 8.06 -22.02 -15.51
C ALA A 51 7.62 -22.86 -16.71
N LEU A 52 6.57 -23.68 -16.57
CA LEU A 52 5.98 -24.44 -17.66
C LEU A 52 5.41 -23.53 -18.75
N PHE A 53 4.56 -22.56 -18.38
CA PHE A 53 3.94 -21.64 -19.34
C PHE A 53 4.99 -20.79 -20.07
N ARG A 54 6.03 -20.36 -19.35
CA ARG A 54 7.12 -19.62 -19.96
C ARG A 54 7.90 -20.48 -20.96
N ASN A 55 8.22 -21.71 -20.62
CA ASN A 55 8.87 -22.64 -21.55
C ASN A 55 8.02 -22.86 -22.81
N GLU A 56 6.72 -23.01 -22.67
CA GLU A 56 5.80 -23.14 -23.80
C GLU A 56 5.77 -21.88 -24.66
N ALA A 57 5.67 -20.71 -24.05
CA ALA A 57 5.66 -19.44 -24.76
C ALA A 57 6.95 -19.24 -25.59
N ILE A 58 8.10 -19.52 -25.00
CA ILE A 58 9.40 -19.42 -25.70
C ILE A 58 9.48 -20.39 -26.89
N ARG A 59 9.04 -21.63 -26.68
CA ARG A 59 9.03 -22.63 -27.77
C ARG A 59 8.09 -22.23 -28.91
N ASN A 60 6.96 -21.63 -28.58
CA ASN A 60 6.00 -21.13 -29.59
C ASN A 60 6.56 -19.91 -30.34
N GLU A 61 7.22 -19.01 -29.64
CA GLU A 61 7.89 -17.87 -30.26
C GLU A 61 9.01 -18.31 -31.21
N GLN A 62 9.86 -19.24 -30.80
CA GLN A 62 10.91 -19.81 -31.64
C GLN A 62 10.36 -20.51 -32.91
N ARG A 63 9.19 -21.16 -32.81
CA ARG A 63 8.51 -21.78 -33.95
C ARG A 63 7.88 -20.77 -34.92
N SER A 64 7.41 -19.64 -34.39
CA SER A 64 6.66 -18.65 -35.19
C SER A 64 7.54 -17.72 -36.00
N TYR A 65 8.81 -17.56 -35.63
CA TYR A 65 9.76 -16.65 -36.28
C TYR A 65 11.00 -17.39 -36.76
N ALA A 66 10.96 -17.88 -37.97
CA ALA A 66 12.15 -18.42 -38.63
C ALA A 66 13.22 -17.31 -38.74
N GLY A 67 14.37 -17.52 -38.08
CA GLY A 67 15.44 -16.53 -37.97
C GLY A 67 15.71 -15.97 -36.57
N ASN A 68 14.85 -16.26 -35.58
CA ASN A 68 15.07 -15.91 -34.17
C ASN A 68 15.87 -16.97 -33.40
N GLU A 69 16.65 -17.78 -34.08
CA GLU A 69 17.51 -18.81 -33.48
C GLU A 69 18.57 -18.27 -32.49
N GLY A 70 18.70 -16.96 -32.41
CA GLY A 70 19.63 -16.25 -31.52
C GLY A 70 19.03 -15.58 -30.29
N LEU A 71 17.73 -15.60 -30.07
CA LEU A 71 17.13 -15.14 -28.81
C LEU A 71 17.36 -16.21 -27.74
N SER A 72 18.48 -16.08 -27.03
CA SER A 72 18.84 -16.88 -25.86
C SER A 72 17.92 -16.63 -24.69
N ALA A 73 16.63 -16.96 -24.83
CA ALA A 73 15.72 -17.00 -23.72
C ALA A 73 15.98 -18.28 -22.92
N TYR A 74 16.27 -18.12 -21.65
CA TYR A 74 16.47 -19.26 -20.75
C TYR A 74 15.21 -20.13 -20.69
N ILE A 75 15.37 -21.39 -21.02
CA ILE A 75 14.33 -22.44 -20.88
C ILE A 75 14.68 -23.24 -19.63
N TYR A 76 13.72 -23.36 -18.72
CA TYR A 76 13.88 -24.17 -17.53
C TYR A 76 13.90 -25.65 -17.92
N ASP A 77 14.96 -26.35 -17.54
CA ASP A 77 15.08 -27.78 -17.77
C ASP A 77 14.29 -28.62 -16.75
N ASP A 78 14.27 -29.93 -16.92
CA ASP A 78 13.55 -30.84 -16.04
C ASP A 78 14.04 -30.76 -14.58
N TYR A 79 15.31 -30.39 -14.40
CA TYR A 79 15.92 -30.26 -13.09
C TYR A 79 15.45 -28.97 -12.39
N ASP A 80 15.38 -27.85 -13.07
CA ASP A 80 14.79 -26.61 -12.60
C ASP A 80 13.30 -26.83 -12.27
N LEU A 81 12.57 -27.47 -13.17
CA LEU A 81 11.16 -27.80 -12.98
C LEU A 81 10.92 -28.66 -11.73
N TRP A 82 11.82 -29.60 -11.47
CA TRP A 82 11.76 -30.40 -10.25
C TRP A 82 11.95 -29.55 -9.00
N LYS A 83 12.92 -28.60 -8.99
CA LYS A 83 13.18 -27.70 -7.88
C LYS A 83 11.98 -26.77 -7.62
N PHE A 84 11.39 -26.18 -8.65
CA PHE A 84 10.19 -25.38 -8.54
C PHE A 84 9.01 -26.17 -7.98
N LYS A 85 8.79 -27.38 -8.48
CA LYS A 85 7.69 -28.25 -8.04
C LYS A 85 7.82 -28.64 -6.57
N ASN A 86 9.04 -28.86 -6.09
CA ASN A 86 9.35 -29.28 -4.73
C ASN A 86 9.67 -28.11 -3.80
N ASN A 87 9.70 -26.88 -4.32
CA ASN A 87 10.01 -25.66 -3.57
C ASN A 87 11.35 -25.77 -2.84
N ARG A 88 12.42 -26.15 -3.56
CA ARG A 88 13.75 -26.42 -3.03
C ARG A 88 14.83 -25.79 -3.90
N ASP A 89 15.89 -25.24 -3.29
CA ASP A 89 17.06 -24.71 -4.02
C ASP A 89 18.02 -25.84 -4.43
N PHE A 90 18.09 -26.90 -3.64
CA PHE A 90 18.98 -28.03 -3.87
C PHE A 90 18.22 -29.35 -3.76
N THR A 91 18.62 -30.32 -4.57
CA THR A 91 18.17 -31.71 -4.42
C THR A 91 18.89 -32.38 -3.24
N PRO A 92 18.30 -33.39 -2.62
CA PRO A 92 18.97 -34.17 -1.58
C PRO A 92 20.33 -34.72 -2.03
N GLN A 93 20.43 -35.16 -3.31
CA GLN A 93 21.65 -35.68 -3.89
C GLN A 93 22.77 -34.63 -4.01
N GLU A 94 22.42 -33.39 -4.40
CA GLU A 94 23.38 -32.27 -4.41
C GLU A 94 23.90 -31.98 -3.02
N VAL A 95 23.01 -31.93 -2.02
CA VAL A 95 23.41 -31.67 -0.64
C VAL A 95 24.32 -32.78 -0.11
N ASP A 96 24.00 -34.04 -0.42
CA ASP A 96 24.86 -35.18 -0.02
C ASP A 96 26.24 -35.14 -0.67
N ALA A 97 26.32 -34.66 -1.91
CA ALA A 97 27.58 -34.50 -2.65
C ALA A 97 28.46 -33.34 -2.16
N MET A 98 27.95 -32.42 -1.36
CA MET A 98 28.72 -31.29 -0.78
C MET A 98 29.68 -31.81 0.29
N THR A 99 30.96 -31.89 -0.06
CA THR A 99 32.01 -32.44 0.84
C THR A 99 32.41 -31.49 1.96
N GLN A 100 32.17 -30.19 1.79
CA GLN A 100 32.54 -29.15 2.76
C GLN A 100 31.57 -29.01 3.95
N LEU A 101 30.41 -29.68 3.91
CA LEU A 101 29.38 -29.59 4.94
C LEU A 101 29.43 -30.80 5.89
N THR A 102 29.20 -30.53 7.19
CA THR A 102 29.00 -31.58 8.17
C THR A 102 27.63 -32.29 7.97
N PRO A 103 27.44 -33.50 8.51
CA PRO A 103 26.14 -34.19 8.44
C PRO A 103 24.99 -33.32 8.97
N GLU A 104 25.19 -32.61 10.06
CA GLU A 104 24.19 -31.71 10.66
C GLU A 104 23.86 -30.54 9.75
N GLN A 105 24.86 -29.94 9.12
CA GLN A 105 24.68 -28.85 8.15
C GLN A 105 23.94 -29.33 6.91
N LYS A 106 24.22 -30.55 6.43
CA LYS A 106 23.48 -31.15 5.31
C LYS A 106 22.01 -31.33 5.65
N GLU A 107 21.72 -31.84 6.84
CA GLU A 107 20.33 -32.02 7.31
C GLU A 107 19.60 -30.67 7.43
N MET A 108 20.25 -29.66 7.97
CA MET A 108 19.71 -28.30 8.02
C MET A 108 19.42 -27.77 6.62
N LEU A 109 20.34 -27.94 5.65
CA LEU A 109 20.18 -27.44 4.30
C LEU A 109 19.05 -28.17 3.55
N LYS A 110 18.89 -29.49 3.76
CA LYS A 110 17.79 -30.27 3.22
C LYS A 110 16.42 -29.81 3.73
N ASN A 111 16.37 -29.30 4.95
CA ASN A 111 15.14 -28.81 5.60
C ASN A 111 14.93 -27.30 5.48
N SER A 112 15.89 -26.57 4.88
CA SER A 112 15.79 -25.13 4.68
C SER A 112 14.73 -24.77 3.65
N PRO A 113 13.99 -23.65 3.86
CA PRO A 113 13.08 -23.12 2.85
C PRO A 113 13.86 -22.71 1.59
N ALA A 114 13.28 -22.92 0.42
CA ALA A 114 13.86 -22.44 -0.81
C ALA A 114 13.94 -20.90 -0.84
N LEU A 115 15.06 -20.36 -1.31
CA LEU A 115 15.27 -18.92 -1.51
C LEU A 115 15.06 -18.53 -2.97
N TYR A 116 15.57 -19.34 -3.90
CA TYR A 116 15.59 -19.04 -5.33
C TYR A 116 14.50 -19.77 -6.12
N TYR A 117 14.15 -20.99 -5.71
CA TYR A 117 13.10 -21.79 -6.33
C TYR A 117 11.78 -21.76 -5.55
N ALA A 118 11.65 -20.81 -4.64
CA ALA A 118 10.44 -20.66 -3.83
C ALA A 118 9.24 -20.20 -4.67
N SER A 119 8.09 -20.82 -4.46
CA SER A 119 6.84 -20.31 -5.00
C SER A 119 6.22 -19.31 -4.05
N ARG A 120 6.12 -18.05 -4.48
CA ARG A 120 5.65 -16.92 -3.67
C ARG A 120 4.35 -16.35 -4.21
N ASN A 121 3.43 -16.04 -3.31
CA ASN A 121 2.27 -15.24 -3.66
C ASN A 121 2.52 -13.78 -3.26
N LEU A 122 3.04 -12.99 -4.20
CA LEU A 122 3.42 -11.60 -3.96
C LEU A 122 2.25 -10.71 -3.55
N TYR A 123 1.03 -10.99 -4.01
CA TYR A 123 -0.14 -10.24 -3.55
C TYR A 123 -0.38 -10.48 -2.06
N LYS A 124 -0.35 -11.72 -1.59
CA LYS A 124 -0.50 -12.05 -0.17
C LYS A 124 0.64 -11.52 0.68
N GLU A 125 1.86 -11.47 0.13
CA GLU A 125 3.03 -10.94 0.83
C GLU A 125 3.05 -9.41 0.89
N GLN A 126 2.51 -8.73 -0.11
CA GLN A 126 2.58 -7.27 -0.21
C GLN A 126 1.37 -6.55 0.38
N PHE A 127 0.31 -7.27 0.72
CA PHE A 127 -0.90 -6.69 1.30
C PHE A 127 -1.17 -7.17 2.71
N ASN A 128 -1.53 -6.25 3.60
CA ASN A 128 -2.05 -6.56 4.93
C ASN A 128 -3.41 -7.25 4.81
N LYS A 129 -3.68 -8.18 5.73
CA LYS A 129 -5.01 -8.77 5.83
C LYS A 129 -6.04 -7.72 6.21
N VAL A 130 -5.68 -6.83 7.11
CA VAL A 130 -6.52 -5.72 7.59
C VAL A 130 -5.65 -4.51 7.89
N ALA A 131 -6.21 -3.32 7.68
CA ALA A 131 -5.63 -2.04 8.05
C ALA A 131 -6.61 -1.27 8.95
N PRO A 132 -6.19 -0.74 10.10
CA PRO A 132 -7.06 -0.02 11.01
C PRO A 132 -7.38 1.38 10.51
N GLN A 133 -8.58 1.82 10.87
CA GLN A 133 -9.09 3.16 10.65
C GLN A 133 -9.69 3.69 11.96
N TYR A 134 -9.35 4.91 12.31
CA TYR A 134 -9.82 5.59 13.51
C TYR A 134 -10.47 6.90 13.13
N GLN A 135 -11.59 7.20 13.76
CA GLN A 135 -12.24 8.50 13.63
C GLN A 135 -12.76 8.95 14.99
N ALA A 136 -12.44 10.18 15.36
CA ALA A 136 -12.96 10.81 16.57
C ALA A 136 -13.47 12.20 16.23
N ASN A 137 -14.60 12.57 16.80
CA ASN A 137 -15.16 13.90 16.67
C ASN A 137 -15.66 14.39 18.05
N ILE A 138 -15.44 15.66 18.32
CA ILE A 138 -15.98 16.36 19.45
C ILE A 138 -16.66 17.64 18.98
N ASN A 139 -17.87 17.90 19.47
CA ASN A 139 -18.60 19.11 19.16
C ASN A 139 -19.09 19.74 20.45
N ILE A 140 -19.01 21.05 20.55
CA ILE A 140 -19.49 21.85 21.65
C ILE A 140 -20.42 22.91 21.08
N SER A 141 -21.63 22.98 21.56
CA SER A 141 -22.59 23.98 21.14
C SER A 141 -23.36 24.56 22.33
N GLY A 142 -23.72 25.80 22.24
CA GLY A 142 -24.49 26.46 23.29
C GLY A 142 -24.67 27.95 22.97
N GLY A 143 -25.21 28.67 23.94
CA GLY A 143 -25.31 30.11 23.80
C GLY A 143 -26.28 30.75 24.75
N THR A 144 -26.22 32.07 24.78
CA THR A 144 -27.18 32.99 25.40
C THR A 144 -27.95 33.72 24.29
N ASP A 145 -28.87 34.59 24.66
CA ASP A 145 -29.55 35.45 23.69
C ASP A 145 -28.59 36.31 22.89
N ARG A 146 -27.45 36.69 23.49
CA ARG A 146 -26.46 37.56 22.86
C ARG A 146 -25.35 36.81 22.10
N VAL A 147 -24.98 35.61 22.53
CA VAL A 147 -23.84 34.85 21.92
C VAL A 147 -24.25 33.41 21.73
N LYS A 148 -24.22 32.93 20.50
CA LYS A 148 -24.43 31.53 20.15
C LYS A 148 -23.16 30.99 19.50
N TYR A 149 -22.75 29.79 19.88
CA TYR A 149 -21.54 29.20 19.39
C TYR A 149 -21.69 27.70 19.07
N PHE A 150 -20.98 27.30 18.06
CA PHE A 150 -20.74 25.89 17.70
C PHE A 150 -19.26 25.73 17.39
N VAL A 151 -18.57 24.82 18.08
CA VAL A 151 -17.18 24.47 17.86
C VAL A 151 -17.09 22.98 17.65
N SER A 152 -16.33 22.56 16.63
CA SER A 152 -16.14 21.16 16.28
C SER A 152 -14.67 20.88 15.98
N PHE A 153 -14.18 19.76 16.47
CA PHE A 153 -12.89 19.19 16.10
C PHE A 153 -13.09 17.74 15.70
N GLY A 154 -12.44 17.35 14.60
CA GLY A 154 -12.46 15.98 14.08
C GLY A 154 -11.04 15.50 13.78
N TYR A 155 -10.78 14.26 14.13
CA TYR A 155 -9.56 13.52 13.78
C TYR A 155 -9.94 12.26 13.02
N PHE A 156 -9.19 11.99 11.95
CA PHE A 156 -9.31 10.78 11.16
C PHE A 156 -7.91 10.25 10.86
N ARG A 157 -7.69 8.96 11.12
CA ARG A 157 -6.48 8.24 10.74
C ARG A 157 -6.85 6.97 10.01
N GLN A 158 -6.20 6.73 8.90
CA GLN A 158 -6.33 5.50 8.12
C GLN A 158 -4.95 4.96 7.78
N GLU A 159 -4.74 3.69 8.01
CA GLU A 159 -3.54 2.98 7.59
C GLU A 159 -3.77 2.32 6.23
N GLY A 160 -2.70 2.20 5.45
CA GLY A 160 -2.74 1.57 4.14
C GLY A 160 -2.80 0.05 4.23
N ILE A 161 -3.43 -0.57 3.24
CA ILE A 161 -3.54 -2.04 3.14
C ILE A 161 -2.28 -2.72 2.62
N THR A 162 -1.26 -1.96 2.22
CA THR A 162 0.03 -2.52 1.79
C THR A 162 0.93 -2.77 2.99
N ASN A 163 1.60 -3.93 3.01
CA ASN A 163 2.56 -4.28 4.05
C ASN A 163 3.69 -3.24 4.10
N ALA A 164 3.92 -2.69 5.29
CA ALA A 164 5.07 -1.86 5.55
C ALA A 164 6.34 -2.71 5.57
N VAL A 165 7.41 -2.13 5.05
CA VAL A 165 8.76 -2.69 5.15
C VAL A 165 9.61 -1.67 5.91
N GLU A 166 10.24 -2.12 6.98
CA GLU A 166 11.24 -1.31 7.68
C GLU A 166 12.62 -1.67 7.16
N TYR A 167 13.35 -0.67 6.65
CA TYR A 167 14.66 -0.84 6.10
C TYR A 167 15.50 0.43 6.30
N TYR A 168 16.69 0.29 6.89
CA TYR A 168 17.57 1.41 7.26
C TYR A 168 16.89 2.54 8.04
N GLY A 169 16.02 2.18 8.99
CA GLY A 169 15.32 3.14 9.84
C GLY A 169 14.15 3.88 9.19
N SER A 170 13.81 3.54 7.97
CA SER A 170 12.65 4.09 7.26
C SER A 170 11.54 3.05 7.14
N ASN A 171 10.31 3.50 7.35
CA ASN A 171 9.11 2.68 7.25
C ASN A 171 8.34 3.05 5.98
N THR A 172 8.04 2.06 5.13
CA THR A 172 7.31 2.24 3.88
C THR A 172 5.79 2.15 4.04
N GLY A 173 5.31 2.10 5.27
CA GLY A 173 3.88 2.05 5.57
C GLY A 173 3.17 3.32 5.13
N SER A 174 1.93 3.15 4.69
CA SER A 174 1.09 4.28 4.29
C SER A 174 0.17 4.65 5.43
N VAL A 175 0.14 5.92 5.78
CA VAL A 175 -0.74 6.47 6.82
C VAL A 175 -1.30 7.79 6.33
N PHE A 176 -2.59 7.95 6.47
CA PHE A 176 -3.29 9.21 6.25
C PHE A 176 -3.88 9.72 7.55
N ASN A 177 -3.49 10.93 7.96
CA ASN A 177 -4.06 11.67 9.08
C ASN A 177 -4.80 12.89 8.55
N ARG A 178 -5.96 13.17 9.13
CA ARG A 178 -6.74 14.35 8.80
C ARG A 178 -7.31 14.98 10.05
N TYR A 179 -7.09 16.27 10.20
CA TYR A 179 -7.59 17.10 11.27
C TYR A 179 -8.57 18.11 10.70
N ASN A 180 -9.77 18.19 11.24
CA ASN A 180 -10.78 19.14 10.82
C ASN A 180 -11.13 20.03 12.02
N PHE A 181 -11.30 21.30 11.80
CA PHE A 181 -11.86 22.18 12.81
C PHE A 181 -12.93 23.08 12.21
N ARG A 182 -13.87 23.44 13.02
CA ARG A 182 -14.92 24.42 12.67
C ARG A 182 -15.33 25.19 13.90
N SER A 183 -15.53 26.50 13.74
CA SER A 183 -16.14 27.35 14.75
C SER A 183 -17.13 28.31 14.09
N ASN A 184 -18.31 28.38 14.63
CA ASN A 184 -19.37 29.30 14.22
C ASN A 184 -19.81 30.09 15.45
N PHE A 185 -19.73 31.42 15.39
CA PHE A 185 -20.17 32.32 16.41
C PHE A 185 -21.19 33.29 15.82
N ASP A 186 -22.31 33.48 16.49
CA ASP A 186 -23.27 34.51 16.22
C ASP A 186 -23.37 35.41 17.47
N ILE A 187 -22.97 36.68 17.34
CA ILE A 187 -22.85 37.64 18.44
C ILE A 187 -23.74 38.84 18.17
N GLU A 188 -24.69 39.09 19.04
CA GLU A 188 -25.50 40.31 19.05
C GLU A 188 -24.81 41.39 19.91
N VAL A 189 -24.04 42.22 19.24
CA VAL A 189 -23.25 43.28 19.91
C VAL A 189 -24.17 44.38 20.47
N THR A 190 -25.16 44.74 19.69
CA THR A 190 -26.25 45.64 20.08
C THR A 190 -27.55 45.13 19.47
N LYS A 191 -28.70 45.76 19.84
CA LYS A 191 -30.01 45.41 19.24
C LYS A 191 -30.03 45.55 17.72
N ASN A 192 -29.15 46.39 17.16
CA ASN A 192 -29.07 46.67 15.70
C ASN A 192 -27.79 46.17 15.04
N LEU A 193 -26.88 45.53 15.81
CA LEU A 193 -25.58 45.06 15.28
C LEU A 193 -25.41 43.58 15.65
N LYS A 194 -25.36 42.73 14.64
CA LYS A 194 -25.04 41.32 14.74
C LYS A 194 -23.72 41.06 13.98
N VAL A 195 -22.80 40.32 14.62
CA VAL A 195 -21.56 39.83 14.04
C VAL A 195 -21.61 38.33 13.96
N THR A 196 -21.38 37.79 12.78
CA THR A 196 -21.29 36.35 12.53
C THR A 196 -19.88 36.00 12.09
N ILE A 197 -19.23 35.08 12.82
CA ILE A 197 -17.87 34.59 12.53
C ILE A 197 -17.99 33.11 12.20
N ASN A 198 -17.60 32.73 11.00
CA ASN A 198 -17.53 31.35 10.58
C ASN A 198 -16.07 31.03 10.17
N SER A 199 -15.45 30.08 10.87
CA SER A 199 -14.11 29.61 10.57
C SER A 199 -14.14 28.10 10.40
N ALA A 200 -13.46 27.58 9.40
CA ALA A 200 -13.29 26.16 9.19
C ALA A 200 -11.96 25.90 8.49
N GLY A 201 -11.30 24.83 8.86
CA GLY A 201 -10.08 24.39 8.24
C GLY A 201 -9.93 22.88 8.29
N GLN A 202 -9.08 22.40 7.41
CA GLN A 202 -8.68 21.01 7.35
C GLN A 202 -7.17 20.96 7.13
N PHE A 203 -6.51 20.13 7.88
CA PHE A 203 -5.12 19.76 7.67
C PHE A 203 -5.05 18.25 7.43
N GLY A 204 -4.36 17.87 6.36
CA GLY A 204 -4.14 16.46 6.00
C GLY A 204 -2.65 16.19 5.88
N GLU A 205 -2.22 15.06 6.40
CA GLU A 205 -0.87 14.55 6.32
C GLU A 205 -0.91 13.13 5.78
N THR A 206 -0.11 12.86 4.75
CA THR A 206 0.01 11.53 4.17
C THR A 206 1.47 11.10 4.17
N THR A 207 1.74 9.97 4.79
CA THR A 207 3.03 9.28 4.68
C THR A 207 2.88 8.05 3.80
N GLY A 208 3.93 7.67 3.11
CA GLY A 208 3.91 6.49 2.22
C GLY A 208 5.29 6.17 1.65
N PRO A 209 5.40 5.09 0.88
CA PRO A 209 6.67 4.69 0.29
C PRO A 209 7.23 5.78 -0.62
N GLY A 210 8.54 6.01 -0.53
CA GLY A 210 9.23 7.15 -1.13
C GLY A 210 9.64 7.00 -2.60
N ASN A 211 9.08 6.06 -3.35
CA ASN A 211 9.51 5.80 -4.73
C ASN A 211 8.70 6.55 -5.77
N SER A 212 9.03 7.81 -6.02
CA SER A 212 8.48 8.59 -7.14
C SER A 212 9.47 9.68 -7.59
N ALA A 213 9.51 9.94 -8.89
CA ALA A 213 10.19 11.09 -9.45
C ALA A 213 9.51 12.42 -9.07
N ASP A 214 8.21 12.37 -8.81
CA ASP A 214 7.42 13.48 -8.29
C ASP A 214 7.04 13.22 -6.81
N PRO A 215 7.61 14.01 -5.89
CA PRO A 215 7.32 13.87 -4.46
C PRO A 215 5.85 14.13 -4.09
N TYR A 216 5.10 14.81 -4.93
CA TYR A 216 3.69 15.15 -4.68
C TYR A 216 2.70 14.15 -5.32
N ASP A 217 3.17 13.25 -6.19
CA ASP A 217 2.32 12.26 -6.84
C ASP A 217 2.33 10.90 -6.11
N LEU A 218 1.48 10.79 -5.10
CA LEU A 218 1.27 9.53 -4.37
C LEU A 218 0.69 8.42 -5.26
N SER A 219 -0.08 8.78 -6.29
CA SER A 219 -0.70 7.79 -7.18
C SER A 219 0.33 7.05 -8.01
N SER A 220 1.37 7.74 -8.49
CA SER A 220 2.48 7.16 -9.23
C SER A 220 3.28 6.18 -8.38
N ARG A 221 3.43 6.43 -7.09
CA ARG A 221 4.16 5.54 -6.16
C ARG A 221 3.47 4.20 -6.03
N TYR A 222 2.15 4.22 -5.79
CA TYR A 222 1.37 2.99 -5.72
C TYR A 222 1.33 2.25 -7.05
N LYS A 223 1.23 2.98 -8.15
CA LYS A 223 1.26 2.41 -9.51
C LYS A 223 2.56 1.64 -9.74
N ILE A 224 3.71 2.21 -9.38
CA ILE A 224 5.02 1.54 -9.52
C ILE A 224 5.08 0.28 -8.66
N ILE A 225 4.64 0.33 -7.40
CA ILE A 225 4.62 -0.85 -6.53
C ILE A 225 3.70 -1.93 -7.10
N MET A 226 2.51 -1.55 -7.57
CA MET A 226 1.57 -2.49 -8.19
C MET A 226 2.13 -3.07 -9.48
N GLN A 227 2.83 -2.28 -10.28
CA GLN A 227 3.50 -2.76 -11.48
C GLN A 227 4.57 -3.80 -11.14
N TYR A 228 5.40 -3.56 -10.12
CA TYR A 228 6.39 -4.54 -9.69
C TYR A 228 5.77 -5.84 -9.17
N ILE A 229 4.60 -5.77 -8.51
CA ILE A 229 3.87 -6.97 -8.09
C ILE A 229 3.33 -7.72 -9.31
N TYR A 230 2.80 -7.00 -10.30
CA TYR A 230 2.21 -7.57 -11.50
C TYR A 230 3.27 -8.19 -12.43
N ASP A 231 4.39 -7.51 -12.62
CA ASP A 231 5.47 -7.94 -13.53
C ASP A 231 6.37 -9.02 -12.91
N ALA A 232 6.35 -9.17 -11.58
CA ALA A 232 7.21 -10.11 -10.89
C ALA A 232 6.75 -11.56 -11.08
N ASN A 233 7.70 -12.43 -11.38
CA ASN A 233 7.45 -13.87 -11.37
C ASN A 233 7.36 -14.44 -9.93
N PRO A 234 6.72 -15.59 -9.73
CA PRO A 234 6.47 -16.15 -8.40
C PRO A 234 7.73 -16.65 -7.66
N PHE A 235 8.89 -16.67 -8.28
CA PHE A 235 10.18 -17.06 -7.68
C PHE A 235 11.20 -15.91 -7.66
N ILE A 236 10.69 -14.69 -7.69
CA ILE A 236 11.54 -13.52 -7.49
C ILE A 236 12.18 -13.55 -6.11
N SER A 237 13.28 -12.81 -5.95
CA SER A 237 14.04 -12.69 -4.71
C SER A 237 13.15 -12.69 -3.45
N PRO A 238 13.56 -13.35 -2.36
CA PRO A 238 12.85 -13.35 -1.08
C PRO A 238 12.71 -11.95 -0.45
N GLY A 239 13.37 -10.94 -0.99
CA GLY A 239 13.39 -9.60 -0.44
C GLY A 239 14.39 -9.46 0.69
N ILE A 240 13.93 -9.20 1.92
CA ILE A 240 14.80 -9.04 3.09
C ILE A 240 14.86 -10.35 3.86
N VAL A 241 16.07 -10.89 4.01
CA VAL A 241 16.38 -12.07 4.83
C VAL A 241 17.48 -11.67 5.82
N ASP A 242 17.24 -11.92 7.10
CA ASP A 242 18.17 -11.56 8.19
C ASP A 242 18.64 -10.09 8.13
N GLY A 243 17.70 -9.18 7.81
CA GLY A 243 17.97 -7.74 7.72
C GLY A 243 18.73 -7.30 6.46
N ARG A 244 18.99 -8.20 5.53
CA ARG A 244 19.70 -7.93 4.27
C ARG A 244 18.77 -8.08 3.07
N LEU A 245 18.82 -7.12 2.15
CA LEU A 245 18.11 -7.23 0.88
C LEU A 245 18.82 -8.24 -0.02
N ILE A 246 18.11 -9.31 -0.36
CA ILE A 246 18.63 -10.38 -1.23
C ILE A 246 18.22 -10.10 -2.67
N ARG A 247 19.20 -10.03 -3.54
CA ARG A 247 18.95 -9.96 -4.99
C ARG A 247 18.56 -11.33 -5.50
N GLY A 248 17.56 -11.39 -6.38
CA GLY A 248 17.19 -12.63 -7.08
C GLY A 248 18.34 -13.16 -7.95
N PHE A 249 18.34 -14.45 -8.18
CA PHE A 249 19.29 -15.07 -9.09
C PHE A 249 18.92 -14.73 -10.55
N ALA A 250 19.75 -13.92 -11.20
CA ALA A 250 19.45 -13.33 -12.50
C ALA A 250 19.19 -14.37 -13.62
N GLY A 251 19.84 -15.53 -13.55
CA GLY A 251 19.65 -16.63 -14.50
C GLY A 251 18.27 -17.29 -14.42
N ILE A 252 17.64 -17.25 -13.24
CA ILE A 252 16.34 -17.87 -13.00
C ILE A 252 15.21 -16.84 -13.05
N SER A 253 15.35 -15.74 -12.31
CA SER A 253 14.28 -14.75 -12.14
C SER A 253 14.24 -13.66 -13.21
N GLY A 254 15.27 -13.56 -14.05
CA GLY A 254 15.40 -12.47 -15.01
C GLY A 254 15.74 -11.12 -14.35
N SER A 255 15.49 -10.03 -15.07
CA SER A 255 15.81 -8.67 -14.63
C SER A 255 14.69 -7.96 -13.87
N VAL A 256 13.61 -8.66 -13.52
CA VAL A 256 12.44 -8.07 -12.86
C VAL A 256 12.78 -7.66 -11.44
N GLN A 257 12.37 -6.46 -11.05
CA GLN A 257 12.63 -5.94 -9.71
C GLN A 257 11.67 -6.52 -8.69
N ASN A 258 12.18 -6.86 -7.51
CA ASN A 258 11.36 -7.29 -6.40
C ASN A 258 10.50 -6.10 -5.90
N PRO A 259 9.20 -6.30 -5.61
CA PRO A 259 8.33 -5.27 -5.04
C PRO A 259 8.87 -4.62 -3.77
N ILE A 260 9.61 -5.37 -2.94
CA ILE A 260 10.28 -4.84 -1.74
C ILE A 260 11.40 -3.87 -2.16
N SER A 261 12.19 -4.21 -3.17
CA SER A 261 13.19 -3.28 -3.73
C SER A 261 12.54 -2.02 -4.26
N GLY A 262 11.37 -2.13 -4.90
CA GLY A 262 10.60 -0.99 -5.36
C GLY A 262 10.16 -0.06 -4.24
N LYS A 263 9.81 -0.60 -3.06
CA LYS A 263 9.46 0.18 -1.88
C LYS A 263 10.66 0.84 -1.21
N THR A 264 11.83 0.20 -1.26
CA THR A 264 13.03 0.61 -0.53
C THR A 264 14.06 1.32 -1.40
N ASN A 265 13.91 1.27 -2.74
CA ASN A 265 14.91 1.77 -3.66
C ASN A 265 14.80 3.29 -3.83
N SER A 266 15.92 3.96 -3.64
CA SER A 266 16.32 5.32 -4.02
C SER A 266 15.67 6.53 -3.35
N SER A 267 14.60 6.41 -2.61
CA SER A 267 14.15 7.54 -1.80
C SER A 267 13.43 7.02 -0.56
N ILE A 268 14.22 6.58 0.38
CA ILE A 268 13.82 6.43 1.76
C ILE A 268 13.53 7.85 2.26
N GLY A 269 12.29 8.29 2.15
CA GLY A 269 11.87 9.59 2.58
C GLY A 269 10.45 9.49 3.09
N GLU A 270 10.27 9.76 4.38
CA GLU A 270 9.00 10.25 4.86
C GLU A 270 8.75 11.57 4.13
N GLN A 271 7.70 11.64 3.35
CA GLN A 271 7.24 12.90 2.79
C GLN A 271 5.91 13.25 3.44
N ASN A 272 5.96 14.32 4.19
CA ASN A 272 4.80 15.01 4.72
C ASN A 272 4.32 15.98 3.64
N ALA A 273 3.13 15.77 3.12
CA ALA A 273 2.45 16.67 2.21
C ALA A 273 1.19 17.24 2.86
#